data_c5aa6ddb4ac6db79661b8c9809ddf947
#
_entry.id   c5aa6ddb4ac6db79661b8c9809ddf947
#
_cell.length_a   1.000
_cell.length_b   1.000
_cell.length_c   1.000
_cell.angle_alpha   90.00
_cell.angle_beta   90.00
_cell.angle_gamma   90.00
#
_symmetry.space_group_name_H-M   'P 1'
#
loop_
_entity.id
_entity.type
_entity.pdbx_description
1 polymer ?
#
loop_
_entity_poly.entity_id
_entity_poly.type
_entity_poly.pdbx_seq_one_letter_code
_entity_poly.pdbx_strand_id
1 'polypeptide(L)'
;MPENHPKLTVLPANSAKSRSDCNDDMKDIQITPPAHLDDEASKLWKSLIPEIRKLGYLKKVDQPELEMYCIYYSMFLQSEKLVADNGMWLEDKYGQLAKRSPGAVQMDSCVKNMKSLGHDLGLTFDSGLRQITVEEPEKPKQDSPLKEVKFGADV
;
A
#
# COMPACT_ATOMS: atom_id res chain seq x y z
N MET A 1 -32.83 14.32 -53.45
CA MET A 1 -32.75 13.96 -52.01
C MET A 1 -31.32 14.22 -51.55
N PRO A 2 -31.06 15.14 -50.59
CA PRO A 2 -29.72 15.40 -50.11
C PRO A 2 -29.36 14.33 -49.06
N GLU A 3 -28.26 13.63 -49.28
CA GLU A 3 -27.67 12.66 -48.35
C GLU A 3 -27.10 13.39 -47.15
N ASN A 4 -27.72 13.10 -46.01
CA ASN A 4 -27.31 13.66 -44.71
C ASN A 4 -26.27 12.73 -44.06
N HIS A 5 -25.02 12.90 -44.45
CA HIS A 5 -23.92 12.23 -43.76
C HIS A 5 -23.64 12.90 -42.40
N PRO A 6 -23.65 12.15 -41.29
CA PRO A 6 -23.28 12.73 -39.99
C PRO A 6 -21.84 13.19 -40.03
N LYS A 7 -21.59 14.49 -39.82
CA LYS A 7 -20.26 15.04 -39.69
C LYS A 7 -19.65 14.47 -38.43
N LEU A 8 -18.62 13.63 -38.59
CA LEU A 8 -17.75 13.21 -37.48
C LEU A 8 -17.07 14.47 -36.88
N THR A 9 -17.55 14.85 -35.71
CA THR A 9 -16.89 15.90 -34.92
C THR A 9 -15.66 15.26 -34.30
N VAL A 10 -14.48 15.57 -34.83
CA VAL A 10 -13.21 15.21 -34.19
C VAL A 10 -13.14 15.99 -32.89
N LEU A 11 -13.28 15.27 -31.77
CA LEU A 11 -13.04 15.88 -30.46
C LEU A 11 -11.59 16.34 -30.39
N PRO A 12 -11.34 17.58 -29.92
CA PRO A 12 -9.97 18.07 -29.78
C PRO A 12 -9.18 17.13 -28.87
N ALA A 13 -8.02 16.70 -29.32
CA ALA A 13 -7.09 15.83 -28.59
C ALA A 13 -6.46 16.52 -27.36
N ASN A 14 -7.25 17.30 -26.62
CA ASN A 14 -6.76 18.12 -25.52
C ASN A 14 -7.41 17.76 -24.18
N SER A 15 -7.51 16.46 -23.91
CA SER A 15 -7.67 15.96 -22.55
C SER A 15 -6.51 15.04 -22.17
N ALA A 16 -5.32 15.34 -22.68
CA ALA A 16 -4.13 14.84 -22.01
C ALA A 16 -4.11 15.51 -20.64
N LYS A 17 -4.57 14.78 -19.59
CA LYS A 17 -4.28 15.13 -18.21
C LYS A 17 -2.82 15.58 -18.18
N SER A 18 -2.59 16.79 -17.72
CA SER A 18 -1.26 17.37 -17.64
C SER A 18 -0.33 16.40 -16.95
N ARG A 19 0.88 16.19 -17.47
CA ARG A 19 1.93 15.38 -16.82
C ARG A 19 2.23 15.82 -15.38
N SER A 20 1.76 16.99 -14.95
CA SER A 20 1.82 17.47 -13.58
C SER A 20 0.99 16.63 -12.61
N ASP A 21 -0.16 16.07 -13.05
CA ASP A 21 -1.04 15.29 -12.17
C ASP A 21 -0.45 13.91 -11.86
N CYS A 22 0.30 13.31 -12.79
CA CYS A 22 0.99 12.03 -12.57
C CYS A 22 2.22 12.16 -11.66
N ASN A 23 2.75 13.37 -11.49
CA ASN A 23 3.93 13.60 -10.67
C ASN A 23 3.58 13.78 -9.17
N ASP A 24 2.30 13.99 -8.85
CA ASP A 24 1.85 14.19 -7.47
C ASP A 24 1.78 12.83 -6.71
N ASP A 25 1.43 11.76 -7.42
CA ASP A 25 1.35 10.40 -6.85
C ASP A 25 2.74 9.82 -6.51
N MET A 26 3.79 10.34 -7.12
CA MET A 26 5.19 9.95 -6.88
C MET A 26 5.86 10.75 -5.77
N LYS A 27 5.15 11.69 -5.14
CA LYS A 27 5.66 12.44 -3.98
C LYS A 27 5.74 11.54 -2.76
N ASP A 28 6.58 11.94 -1.82
CA ASP A 28 6.68 11.25 -0.53
C ASP A 28 5.40 11.40 0.29
N ILE A 29 5.15 10.41 1.15
CA ILE A 29 4.05 10.44 2.11
C ILE A 29 4.15 11.69 2.98
N GLN A 30 3.01 12.32 3.28
CA GLN A 30 2.96 13.50 4.16
C GLN A 30 3.46 13.18 5.57
N ILE A 31 4.16 14.15 6.19
CA ILE A 31 4.71 13.98 7.54
C ILE A 31 3.61 14.12 8.60
N THR A 32 2.75 15.11 8.40
CA THR A 32 1.67 15.41 9.35
C THR A 32 0.58 14.36 9.27
N PRO A 33 0.09 13.82 10.41
CA PRO A 33 -1.04 12.90 10.38
C PRO A 33 -2.26 13.53 9.70
N PRO A 34 -3.04 12.79 8.90
CA PRO A 34 -4.32 13.24 8.40
C PRO A 34 -5.27 13.62 9.53
N ALA A 35 -6.08 14.67 9.31
CA ALA A 35 -6.93 15.25 10.35
C ALA A 35 -8.08 14.33 10.83
N HIS A 36 -8.39 13.28 10.09
CA HIS A 36 -9.43 12.30 10.45
C HIS A 36 -8.92 11.16 11.33
N LEU A 37 -7.60 11.04 11.54
CA LEU A 37 -7.04 10.04 12.44
C LEU A 37 -7.27 10.46 13.90
N ASP A 38 -7.66 9.49 14.73
CA ASP A 38 -7.74 9.71 16.16
C ASP A 38 -6.35 9.80 16.81
N ASP A 39 -6.30 10.05 18.11
CA ASP A 39 -5.05 10.31 18.84
C ASP A 39 -4.08 9.12 18.79
N GLU A 40 -4.58 7.88 18.90
CA GLU A 40 -3.75 6.68 18.92
C GLU A 40 -3.22 6.38 17.50
N ALA A 41 -4.06 6.48 16.48
CA ALA A 41 -3.65 6.36 15.09
C ALA A 41 -2.64 7.45 14.70
N SER A 42 -2.84 8.69 15.16
CA SER A 42 -1.92 9.80 14.93
C SER A 42 -0.56 9.61 15.62
N LYS A 43 -0.52 9.01 16.81
CA LYS A 43 0.73 8.65 17.48
C LYS A 43 1.50 7.59 16.68
N LEU A 44 0.80 6.55 16.22
CA LEU A 44 1.40 5.51 15.39
C LEU A 44 1.94 6.10 14.08
N TRP A 45 1.15 6.94 13.40
CA TRP A 45 1.57 7.64 12.19
C TRP A 45 2.90 8.36 12.39
N LYS A 46 3.00 9.19 13.43
CA LYS A 46 4.21 9.97 13.75
C LYS A 46 5.42 9.08 14.04
N SER A 47 5.22 7.88 14.58
CA SER A 47 6.31 6.94 14.84
C SER A 47 6.77 6.20 13.60
N LEU A 48 5.85 5.89 12.66
CA LEU A 48 6.17 5.14 11.45
C LEU A 48 6.79 6.00 10.34
N ILE A 49 6.33 7.23 10.17
CA ILE A 49 6.79 8.10 9.07
C ILE A 49 8.30 8.26 8.98
N PRO A 50 9.07 8.49 10.06
CA PRO A 50 10.52 8.61 9.98
C PRO A 50 11.20 7.35 9.42
N GLU A 51 10.70 6.18 9.80
CA GLU A 51 11.25 4.89 9.35
C GLU A 51 10.86 4.59 7.90
N ILE A 52 9.60 4.82 7.53
CA ILE A 52 9.09 4.66 6.15
C ILE A 52 9.88 5.55 5.18
N ARG A 53 10.17 6.79 5.57
CA ARG A 53 10.94 7.71 4.72
C ARG A 53 12.40 7.29 4.56
N LYS A 54 13.00 6.66 5.55
CA LYS A 54 14.34 6.07 5.42
C LYS A 54 14.36 4.93 4.41
N LEU A 55 13.29 4.14 4.35
CA LEU A 55 13.15 3.05 3.38
C LEU A 55 12.97 3.56 1.94
N GLY A 56 12.29 4.70 1.75
CA GLY A 56 12.22 5.44 0.49
C GLY A 56 11.33 4.87 -0.62
N TYR A 57 10.72 3.70 -0.43
CA TYR A 57 9.91 3.06 -1.47
C TYR A 57 8.41 3.42 -1.40
N LEU A 58 7.88 3.78 -0.23
CA LEU A 58 6.48 4.19 -0.09
C LEU A 58 6.29 5.64 -0.56
N LYS A 59 5.25 5.85 -1.35
CA LYS A 59 4.91 7.13 -1.96
C LYS A 59 3.52 7.59 -1.53
N LYS A 60 3.13 8.78 -1.96
CA LYS A 60 1.82 9.36 -1.63
C LYS A 60 0.64 8.47 -2.06
N VAL A 61 0.82 7.67 -3.11
CA VAL A 61 -0.19 6.69 -3.56
C VAL A 61 -0.49 5.62 -2.49
N ASP A 62 0.48 5.29 -1.66
CA ASP A 62 0.36 4.28 -0.60
C ASP A 62 -0.19 4.88 0.72
N GLN A 63 -0.38 6.21 0.74
CA GLN A 63 -0.85 6.91 1.93
C GLN A 63 -2.19 6.39 2.47
N PRO A 64 -3.23 6.12 1.65
CA PRO A 64 -4.50 5.59 2.14
C PRO A 64 -4.37 4.24 2.84
N GLU A 65 -3.47 3.37 2.39
CA GLU A 65 -3.22 2.08 3.02
C GLU A 65 -2.55 2.25 4.39
N LEU A 66 -1.61 3.18 4.50
CA LEU A 66 -0.99 3.53 5.78
C LEU A 66 -1.99 4.17 6.74
N GLU A 67 -2.91 5.01 6.25
CA GLU A 67 -4.01 5.56 7.05
C GLU A 67 -4.90 4.44 7.61
N MET A 68 -5.30 3.51 6.76
CA MET A 68 -6.09 2.33 7.19
C MET A 68 -5.32 1.48 8.20
N TYR A 69 -4.04 1.28 8.03
CA TYR A 69 -3.21 0.55 8.99
C TYR A 69 -3.24 1.22 10.38
N CYS A 70 -3.08 2.54 10.43
CA CYS A 70 -3.13 3.30 11.69
C CYS A 70 -4.52 3.27 12.34
N ILE A 71 -5.60 3.32 11.54
CA ILE A 71 -6.99 3.22 12.02
C ILE A 71 -7.24 1.83 12.62
N TYR A 72 -6.84 0.75 11.95
CA TYR A 72 -6.98 -0.60 12.49
C TYR A 72 -6.19 -0.80 13.79
N TYR A 73 -5.04 -0.17 13.92
CA TYR A 73 -4.30 -0.19 15.18
C TYR A 73 -5.06 0.47 16.32
N SER A 74 -5.64 1.65 16.11
CA SER A 74 -6.47 2.31 17.10
C SER A 74 -7.70 1.47 17.47
N MET A 75 -8.39 0.89 16.48
CA MET A 75 -9.51 -0.02 16.70
C MET A 75 -9.10 -1.28 17.48
N PHE A 76 -7.88 -1.78 17.25
CA PHE A 76 -7.33 -2.90 18.01
C PHE A 76 -7.18 -2.54 19.48
N LEU A 77 -6.58 -1.38 19.82
CA LEU A 77 -6.44 -0.92 21.19
C LEU A 77 -7.79 -0.70 21.91
N GLN A 78 -8.80 -0.19 21.19
CA GLN A 78 -10.16 -0.04 21.72
C GLN A 78 -10.79 -1.41 21.99
N SER A 79 -10.62 -2.36 21.07
CA SER A 79 -11.13 -3.72 21.22
C SER A 79 -10.45 -4.46 22.36
N GLU A 80 -9.15 -4.25 22.57
CA GLU A 80 -8.38 -4.80 23.68
C GLU A 80 -8.96 -4.34 25.03
N LYS A 81 -9.25 -3.05 25.16
CA LYS A 81 -9.92 -2.50 26.35
C LYS A 81 -11.29 -3.12 26.58
N LEU A 82 -12.10 -3.23 25.51
CA LEU A 82 -13.43 -3.88 25.61
C LEU A 82 -13.34 -5.34 26.06
N VAL A 83 -12.33 -6.07 25.60
CA VAL A 83 -12.10 -7.46 26.01
C VAL A 83 -11.60 -7.53 27.44
N ALA A 84 -10.76 -6.58 27.88
CA ALA A 84 -10.30 -6.52 29.26
C ALA A 84 -11.46 -6.25 30.24
N ASP A 85 -12.38 -5.35 29.88
CA ASP A 85 -13.51 -4.96 30.71
C ASP A 85 -14.64 -6.00 30.73
N ASN A 86 -14.94 -6.63 29.60
CA ASN A 86 -16.13 -7.50 29.42
C ASN A 86 -15.81 -8.98 29.24
N GLY A 87 -14.53 -9.34 29.18
CA GLY A 87 -14.10 -10.69 28.89
C GLY A 87 -14.12 -11.05 27.40
N MET A 88 -13.45 -12.15 27.09
CA MET A 88 -13.35 -12.68 25.72
C MET A 88 -14.63 -13.40 25.29
N TRP A 89 -15.37 -13.95 26.25
CA TRP A 89 -16.57 -14.75 26.02
C TRP A 89 -17.75 -14.15 26.76
N LEU A 90 -18.92 -14.21 26.13
CA LEU A 90 -20.18 -13.86 26.75
C LEU A 90 -20.84 -15.12 27.32
N GLU A 91 -21.34 -15.00 28.54
CA GLU A 91 -22.10 -16.05 29.19
C GLU A 91 -23.58 -15.99 28.78
N ASP A 92 -24.21 -17.13 28.73
CA ASP A 92 -25.65 -17.22 28.56
C ASP A 92 -26.38 -17.06 29.93
N LYS A 93 -27.70 -17.10 29.89
CA LYS A 93 -28.55 -17.00 31.10
C LYS A 93 -28.33 -18.15 32.15
N TYR A 94 -27.56 -19.14 31.79
CA TYR A 94 -27.22 -20.28 32.68
C TYR A 94 -25.78 -20.21 33.17
N GLY A 95 -25.04 -19.16 32.86
CA GLY A 95 -23.64 -18.98 33.22
C GLY A 95 -22.66 -19.82 32.38
N GLN A 96 -23.10 -20.30 31.21
CA GLN A 96 -22.23 -21.04 30.29
C GLN A 96 -21.68 -20.09 29.21
N LEU A 97 -20.42 -20.33 28.82
CA LEU A 97 -19.78 -19.57 27.73
C LEU A 97 -20.52 -19.86 26.41
N ALA A 98 -21.27 -18.90 25.91
CA ALA A 98 -22.13 -19.07 24.75
C ALA A 98 -21.47 -18.61 23.42
N LYS A 99 -20.84 -17.46 23.42
CA LYS A 99 -20.26 -16.88 22.21
C LYS A 99 -19.11 -15.93 22.52
N ARG A 100 -18.25 -15.69 21.52
CA ARG A 100 -17.20 -14.69 21.64
C ARG A 100 -17.79 -13.28 21.76
N SER A 101 -17.18 -12.47 22.58
CA SER A 101 -17.58 -11.07 22.72
C SER A 101 -17.34 -10.29 21.41
N PRO A 102 -18.13 -9.24 21.12
CA PRO A 102 -17.91 -8.39 19.96
C PRO A 102 -16.50 -7.80 19.92
N GLY A 103 -15.94 -7.40 21.07
CA GLY A 103 -14.57 -6.91 21.18
C GLY A 103 -13.55 -7.95 20.74
N ALA A 104 -13.69 -9.22 21.14
CA ALA A 104 -12.78 -10.28 20.72
C ALA A 104 -12.86 -10.57 19.21
N VAL A 105 -14.04 -10.51 18.62
CA VAL A 105 -14.22 -10.68 17.16
C VAL A 105 -13.60 -9.52 16.41
N GLN A 106 -13.83 -8.30 16.89
CA GLN A 106 -13.24 -7.09 16.29
C GLN A 106 -11.71 -7.10 16.36
N MET A 107 -11.15 -7.50 17.50
CA MET A 107 -9.70 -7.61 17.70
C MET A 107 -9.07 -8.58 16.68
N ASP A 108 -9.67 -9.77 16.46
CA ASP A 108 -9.20 -10.70 15.43
C ASP A 108 -9.24 -10.10 14.02
N SER A 109 -10.31 -9.36 13.71
CA SER A 109 -10.46 -8.70 12.41
C SER A 109 -9.38 -7.63 12.22
N CYS A 110 -9.11 -6.81 13.24
CA CYS A 110 -8.05 -5.81 13.22
C CYS A 110 -6.68 -6.44 12.97
N VAL A 111 -6.35 -7.52 13.69
CA VAL A 111 -5.06 -8.25 13.53
C VAL A 111 -4.90 -8.77 12.10
N LYS A 112 -5.94 -9.37 11.51
CA LYS A 112 -5.90 -9.86 10.13
C LYS A 112 -5.66 -8.74 9.13
N ASN A 113 -6.42 -7.65 9.24
CA ASN A 113 -6.30 -6.51 8.33
C ASN A 113 -4.94 -5.79 8.48
N MET A 114 -4.45 -5.60 9.71
CA MET A 114 -3.12 -5.05 9.94
C MET A 114 -2.01 -5.91 9.37
N LYS A 115 -2.12 -7.26 9.46
CA LYS A 115 -1.13 -8.16 8.84
C LYS A 115 -1.14 -8.05 7.33
N SER A 116 -2.31 -7.98 6.70
CA SER A 116 -2.43 -7.79 5.25
C SER A 116 -1.83 -6.46 4.82
N LEU A 117 -2.31 -5.35 5.38
CA LEU A 117 -1.81 -4.02 5.06
C LEU A 117 -0.31 -3.85 5.37
N GLY A 118 0.16 -4.41 6.48
CA GLY A 118 1.58 -4.38 6.83
C GLY A 118 2.45 -5.15 5.83
N HIS A 119 1.92 -6.24 5.25
CA HIS A 119 2.58 -6.95 4.16
C HIS A 119 2.60 -6.12 2.87
N ASP A 120 1.47 -5.54 2.51
CA ASP A 120 1.32 -4.76 1.27
C ASP A 120 2.17 -3.48 1.31
N LEU A 121 2.22 -2.82 2.46
CA LEU A 121 3.10 -1.66 2.72
C LEU A 121 4.58 -2.01 2.91
N GLY A 122 4.96 -3.29 2.89
CA GLY A 122 6.34 -3.69 3.12
C GLY A 122 6.86 -3.45 4.54
N LEU A 123 5.97 -3.30 5.52
CA LEU A 123 6.34 -3.07 6.93
C LEU A 123 6.74 -4.35 7.65
N THR A 124 6.58 -5.53 7.04
CA THR A 124 7.05 -6.80 7.58
C THR A 124 8.44 -7.11 7.05
N PHE A 125 9.23 -7.85 7.85
CA PHE A 125 10.60 -8.22 7.47
C PHE A 125 10.68 -8.91 6.11
N ASP A 126 9.77 -9.85 5.84
CA ASP A 126 9.75 -10.62 4.58
C ASP A 126 9.39 -9.76 3.37
N SER A 127 8.37 -8.90 3.49
CA SER A 127 7.96 -8.02 2.40
C SER A 127 8.96 -6.90 2.14
N GLY A 128 9.58 -6.35 3.19
CA GLY A 128 10.63 -5.35 3.06
C GLY A 128 11.86 -5.88 2.32
N LEU A 129 12.30 -7.11 2.60
CA LEU A 129 13.41 -7.73 1.88
C LEU A 129 13.12 -7.91 0.39
N ARG A 130 11.90 -8.28 0.01
CA ARG A 130 11.52 -8.45 -1.41
C ARG A 130 11.57 -7.14 -2.19
N GLN A 131 11.29 -6.02 -1.55
CA GLN A 131 11.34 -4.70 -2.19
C GLN A 131 12.77 -4.16 -2.35
N ILE A 132 13.69 -4.54 -1.45
CA ILE A 132 15.10 -4.11 -1.50
C ILE A 132 15.91 -4.94 -2.53
N THR A 133 15.48 -6.15 -2.86
CA THR A 133 16.28 -7.11 -3.68
C THR A 133 16.15 -6.88 -5.19
N VAL A 134 15.48 -5.85 -5.68
CA VAL A 134 15.20 -5.61 -7.11
C VAL A 134 16.26 -4.75 -7.82
N GLU A 135 17.37 -4.42 -7.22
CA GLU A 135 18.53 -3.97 -8.00
C GLU A 135 19.24 -5.22 -8.55
N GLU A 136 18.85 -5.66 -9.75
CA GLU A 136 19.68 -6.61 -10.50
C GLU A 136 21.09 -6.00 -10.62
N PRO A 137 22.15 -6.74 -10.22
CA PRO A 137 23.50 -6.30 -10.51
C PRO A 137 23.60 -6.12 -12.02
N GLU A 138 24.08 -4.96 -12.48
CA GLU A 138 24.35 -4.69 -13.89
C GLU A 138 25.13 -5.89 -14.44
N LYS A 139 24.49 -6.63 -15.35
CA LYS A 139 25.18 -7.71 -16.05
C LYS A 139 26.40 -7.09 -16.71
N PRO A 140 27.62 -7.59 -16.42
CA PRO A 140 28.80 -7.11 -17.10
C PRO A 140 28.51 -7.22 -18.61
N LYS A 141 28.70 -6.11 -19.34
CA LYS A 141 28.57 -6.09 -20.79
C LYS A 141 29.47 -7.20 -21.32
N GLN A 142 28.87 -8.33 -21.67
CA GLN A 142 29.57 -9.34 -22.43
C GLN A 142 29.84 -8.73 -23.81
N ASP A 143 31.04 -8.24 -23.99
CA ASP A 143 31.56 -7.97 -25.33
C ASP A 143 31.42 -9.28 -26.12
N SER A 144 30.46 -9.29 -27.02
CA SER A 144 30.21 -10.43 -27.89
C SER A 144 31.46 -10.67 -28.74
N PRO A 145 32.19 -11.79 -28.60
CA PRO A 145 33.37 -12.08 -29.41
C PRO A 145 33.07 -12.31 -30.90
N LEU A 146 31.77 -12.22 -31.28
CA LEU A 146 31.27 -12.38 -32.66
C LEU A 146 31.39 -11.14 -33.55
N LYS A 147 31.87 -10.00 -33.06
CA LYS A 147 32.05 -8.79 -33.87
C LYS A 147 33.30 -8.79 -34.75
N GLU A 148 34.19 -9.76 -34.58
CA GLU A 148 35.45 -9.84 -35.34
C GLU A 148 35.52 -10.97 -36.40
N VAL A 149 34.42 -11.70 -36.61
CA VAL A 149 34.43 -12.73 -37.69
C VAL A 149 34.04 -12.03 -38.99
N LYS A 150 35.05 -11.51 -39.71
CA LYS A 150 34.91 -11.17 -41.13
C LYS A 150 34.85 -12.45 -41.92
N PHE A 151 33.67 -12.81 -42.42
CA PHE A 151 33.57 -13.83 -43.47
C PHE A 151 34.11 -13.21 -44.76
N GLY A 152 35.36 -13.56 -45.06
CA GLY A 152 35.96 -13.26 -46.36
C GLY A 152 35.32 -14.15 -47.41
N ALA A 153 34.66 -13.57 -48.36
CA ALA A 153 34.36 -14.16 -49.65
C ALA A 153 35.37 -13.57 -50.64
N ASP A 154 36.45 -14.28 -50.84
CA ASP A 154 37.29 -14.11 -52.00
C ASP A 154 37.32 -15.44 -52.76
N VAL A 155 36.57 -15.46 -53.85
CA VAL A 155 36.87 -16.19 -55.11
C VAL A 155 36.27 -15.40 -56.27
#